data_5232463b40e238a3a35a7c8f5fea4ba2
#
_entry.id   5232463b40e238a3a35a7c8f5fea4ba2
#
_cell.length_a   1.000
_cell.length_b   1.000
_cell.length_c   1.000
_cell.angle_alpha   90.00
_cell.angle_beta   90.00
_cell.angle_gamma   90.00
#
_symmetry.space_group_name_H-M   'P 1'
#
loop_
_entity.id
_entity.type
_entity.pdbx_description
1 polymer ?
#
loop_
_entity_poly.entity_id
_entity_poly.type
_entity_poly.pdbx_seq_one_letter_code
_entity_poly.pdbx_strand_id
1 'polypeptide(L)'
;PLSEEAKIILTNNFNNTDQILVPDLILYELANAWATKTKFSPYRVKNNLKDLEEINLSIEPVSLDLIRKAIAFSRRYKVTVYDATYVILAKGKKCKLVTADDKFVMQVKLPFVKHLSEY
;
A
#
# COMPACT_ATOMS: atom_id res chain seq x y z
N PRO A 1 1.55 9.16 14.12
CA PRO A 1 2.87 9.45 13.56
C PRO A 1 3.40 8.28 12.74
N LEU A 2 4.20 8.58 11.74
CA LEU A 2 4.84 7.56 10.92
C LEU A 2 6.03 6.96 11.67
N SER A 3 6.27 5.67 11.45
CA SER A 3 7.48 5.01 11.95
C SER A 3 8.73 5.56 11.24
N GLU A 4 9.91 5.33 11.81
CA GLU A 4 11.17 5.75 11.19
C GLU A 4 11.38 5.06 9.84
N GLU A 5 11.03 3.78 9.74
CA GLU A 5 11.14 3.02 8.50
C GLU A 5 10.26 3.61 7.39
N ALA A 6 9.01 3.98 7.74
CA ALA A 6 8.11 4.61 6.78
C ALA A 6 8.62 5.97 6.33
N LYS A 7 9.19 6.76 7.26
CA LYS A 7 9.80 8.05 6.92
C LYS A 7 10.97 7.90 5.97
N ILE A 8 11.80 6.89 6.16
CA ILE A 8 12.93 6.61 5.27
C ILE A 8 12.43 6.28 3.87
N ILE A 9 11.42 5.42 3.75
CA ILE A 9 10.85 5.05 2.46
C ILE A 9 10.29 6.29 1.75
N LEU A 10 9.54 7.12 2.44
CA LEU A 10 8.96 8.34 1.87
C LEU A 10 10.06 9.32 1.43
N THR A 11 11.11 9.48 2.23
CA THR A 11 12.24 10.33 1.90
C THR A 11 12.95 9.84 0.65
N ASN A 12 13.20 8.55 0.55
CA ASN A 12 13.85 7.95 -0.63
C ASN A 12 13.00 8.13 -1.89
N ASN A 13 11.69 7.98 -1.78
CA ASN A 13 10.77 8.21 -2.89
C ASN A 13 10.81 9.68 -3.33
N PHE A 14 10.78 10.62 -2.37
CA PHE A 14 10.84 12.05 -2.65
C PHE A 14 12.14 12.41 -3.38
N ASN A 15 13.25 11.80 -3.00
CA ASN A 15 14.56 12.04 -3.61
C ASN A 15 14.82 11.18 -4.85
N ASN A 16 13.82 10.45 -5.35
CA ASN A 16 13.91 9.53 -6.49
C ASN A 16 14.94 8.40 -6.30
N THR A 17 15.27 8.08 -5.05
CA THR A 17 16.14 6.94 -4.74
C THR A 17 15.35 5.63 -4.80
N ASP A 18 14.17 5.62 -4.18
CA ASP A 18 13.20 4.52 -4.26
C ASP A 18 11.91 5.04 -4.86
N GLN A 19 11.30 4.27 -5.72
CA GLN A 19 9.98 4.59 -6.22
C GLN A 19 8.92 3.75 -5.51
N ILE A 20 7.90 4.41 -4.96
CA ILE A 20 6.80 3.74 -4.27
C ILE A 20 5.69 3.50 -5.28
N LEU A 21 5.35 2.23 -5.47
CA LEU A 21 4.28 1.78 -6.34
C LEU A 21 3.08 1.36 -5.48
N VAL A 22 1.90 1.83 -5.84
CA VAL A 22 0.66 1.49 -5.14
C VAL A 22 -0.46 1.26 -6.15
N PRO A 23 -1.42 0.36 -5.86
CA PRO A 23 -2.64 0.28 -6.68
C PRO A 23 -3.53 1.49 -6.38
N ASP A 24 -4.37 1.88 -7.33
CA ASP A 24 -5.30 2.99 -7.15
C ASP A 24 -6.31 2.75 -6.02
N LEU A 25 -6.50 1.50 -5.62
CA LEU A 25 -7.25 1.10 -4.44
C LEU A 25 -6.88 1.92 -3.19
N ILE A 26 -5.60 2.28 -3.03
CA ILE A 26 -5.13 3.01 -1.85
C ILE A 26 -5.83 4.36 -1.70
N LEU A 27 -6.24 4.97 -2.80
CA LEU A 27 -6.92 6.26 -2.76
C LEU A 27 -8.27 6.14 -2.05
N TYR A 28 -9.01 5.06 -2.31
CA TYR A 28 -10.27 4.79 -1.64
C TYR A 28 -10.07 4.42 -0.17
N GLU A 29 -9.05 3.64 0.12
CA GLU A 29 -8.73 3.24 1.49
C GLU A 29 -8.39 4.46 2.35
N LEU A 30 -7.54 5.35 1.84
CA LEU A 30 -7.17 6.60 2.53
C LEU A 30 -8.39 7.52 2.67
N ALA A 31 -9.15 7.70 1.58
CA ALA A 31 -10.33 8.55 1.61
C ALA A 31 -11.36 8.05 2.64
N ASN A 32 -11.59 6.75 2.69
CA ASN A 32 -12.51 6.17 3.66
C ASN A 32 -12.02 6.38 5.11
N ALA A 33 -10.74 6.17 5.35
CA ALA A 33 -10.16 6.37 6.67
C ALA A 33 -10.30 7.82 7.13
N TRP A 34 -10.00 8.77 6.24
CA TRP A 34 -10.10 10.20 6.57
C TRP A 34 -11.53 10.69 6.71
N ALA A 35 -12.48 10.09 5.98
CA ALA A 35 -13.88 10.46 6.05
C ALA A 35 -14.56 9.92 7.31
N THR A 36 -14.17 8.74 7.79
CA THR A 36 -14.89 8.04 8.86
C THR A 36 -14.30 8.22 10.24
N LYS A 37 -13.03 8.60 10.35
CA LYS A 37 -12.39 8.79 11.66
C LYS A 37 -12.52 10.23 12.12
N THR A 38 -13.11 10.43 13.29
CA THR A 38 -13.39 11.76 13.84
C THR A 38 -12.13 12.57 14.15
N LYS A 39 -11.00 11.89 14.34
CA LYS A 39 -9.72 12.58 14.61
C LYS A 39 -9.20 13.40 13.43
N PHE A 40 -9.72 13.15 12.22
CA PHE A 40 -9.32 13.90 11.03
C PHE A 40 -10.28 15.05 10.79
N SER A 41 -9.89 16.26 11.21
CA SER A 41 -10.65 17.47 10.90
C SER A 41 -10.59 17.77 9.41
N PRO A 42 -11.52 18.59 8.87
CA PRO A 42 -11.45 19.01 7.47
C PRO A 42 -10.11 19.65 7.09
N TYR A 43 -9.52 20.39 8.02
CA TYR A 43 -8.22 21.02 7.81
C TYR A 43 -7.11 19.97 7.66
N ARG A 44 -7.12 18.93 8.52
CA ARG A 44 -6.14 17.85 8.45
C ARG A 44 -6.30 17.04 7.17
N VAL A 45 -7.54 16.77 6.76
CA VAL A 45 -7.81 16.06 5.50
C VAL A 45 -7.25 16.84 4.32
N LYS A 46 -7.50 18.15 4.28
CA LYS A 46 -6.98 19.03 3.22
C LYS A 46 -5.45 18.97 3.14
N ASN A 47 -4.78 19.05 4.29
CA ASN A 47 -3.33 18.98 4.34
C ASN A 47 -2.80 17.59 3.95
N ASN A 48 -3.47 16.52 4.38
CA ASN A 48 -3.09 15.16 4.01
C ASN A 48 -3.20 14.94 2.50
N LEU A 49 -4.25 15.46 1.87
CA LEU A 49 -4.41 15.38 0.41
C LEU A 49 -3.30 16.14 -0.31
N LYS A 50 -2.95 17.31 0.20
CA LYS A 50 -1.87 18.11 -0.37
C LYS A 50 -0.53 17.37 -0.26
N ASP A 51 -0.24 16.80 0.89
CA ASP A 51 0.97 16.01 1.11
C ASP A 51 1.01 14.81 0.15
N LEU A 52 -0.12 14.15 -0.04
CA LEU A 52 -0.23 13.01 -0.96
C LEU A 52 0.09 13.42 -2.40
N GLU A 53 -0.35 14.62 -2.83
CA GLU A 53 -0.03 15.14 -4.16
C GLU A 53 1.47 15.40 -4.32
N GLU A 54 2.13 15.85 -3.25
CA GLU A 54 3.56 16.17 -3.26
C GLU A 54 4.45 14.92 -3.24
N ILE A 55 3.93 13.80 -2.70
CA ILE A 55 4.65 12.53 -2.72
C ILE A 55 4.59 11.95 -4.14
N ASN A 56 5.74 11.63 -4.69
CA ASN A 56 5.83 11.10 -6.05
C ASN A 56 5.51 9.61 -6.09
N LEU A 57 4.24 9.26 -5.86
CA LEU A 57 3.77 7.87 -5.93
C LEU A 57 3.51 7.46 -7.37
N SER A 58 3.88 6.22 -7.72
CA SER A 58 3.40 5.58 -8.94
C SER A 58 2.10 4.87 -8.63
N ILE A 59 1.01 5.37 -9.18
CA ILE A 59 -0.32 4.80 -8.97
C ILE A 59 -0.67 3.93 -10.17
N GLU A 60 -0.87 2.63 -9.92
CA GLU A 60 -1.19 1.66 -10.95
C GLU A 60 -2.71 1.44 -11.00
N PRO A 61 -3.35 1.65 -12.15
CA PRO A 61 -4.78 1.35 -12.28
C PRO A 61 -5.05 -0.13 -12.11
N VAL A 62 -6.13 -0.46 -11.44
CA VAL A 62 -6.58 -1.84 -11.29
C VAL A 62 -7.23 -2.30 -12.59
N SER A 63 -6.78 -3.44 -13.12
CA SER A 63 -7.34 -4.06 -14.33
C SER A 63 -8.17 -5.29 -13.96
N LEU A 64 -9.01 -5.74 -14.91
CA LEU A 64 -9.77 -6.97 -14.70
C LEU A 64 -8.84 -8.18 -14.58
N ASP A 65 -7.74 -8.20 -15.32
CA ASP A 65 -6.75 -9.28 -15.20
C ASP A 65 -6.13 -9.32 -13.80
N LEU A 66 -5.77 -8.16 -13.26
CA LEU A 66 -5.24 -8.07 -11.90
C LEU A 66 -6.26 -8.55 -10.88
N ILE A 67 -7.52 -8.14 -11.02
CA ILE A 67 -8.60 -8.58 -10.12
C ILE A 67 -8.81 -10.08 -10.20
N ARG A 68 -8.78 -10.67 -11.40
CA ARG A 68 -8.92 -12.12 -11.56
C ARG A 68 -7.83 -12.87 -10.76
N LYS A 69 -6.61 -12.42 -10.88
CA LYS A 69 -5.48 -13.00 -10.13
C LYS A 69 -5.62 -12.77 -8.64
N ALA A 70 -6.08 -11.60 -8.24
CA ALA A 70 -6.30 -11.28 -6.81
C ALA A 70 -7.39 -12.16 -6.20
N ILE A 71 -8.46 -12.46 -6.92
CA ILE A 71 -9.50 -13.37 -6.44
C ILE A 71 -8.93 -14.77 -6.19
N ALA A 72 -8.15 -15.29 -7.13
CA ALA A 72 -7.53 -16.60 -6.98
C ALA A 72 -6.58 -16.62 -5.78
N PHE A 73 -5.77 -15.60 -5.62
CA PHE A 73 -4.85 -15.47 -4.48
C PHE A 73 -5.61 -15.38 -3.16
N SER A 74 -6.65 -14.56 -3.13
CA SER A 74 -7.51 -14.38 -1.94
C SER A 74 -8.05 -15.71 -1.45
N ARG A 75 -8.57 -16.54 -2.35
CA ARG A 75 -9.11 -17.85 -2.01
C ARG A 75 -8.03 -18.80 -1.53
N ARG A 76 -6.88 -18.82 -2.18
CA ARG A 76 -5.79 -19.73 -1.84
C ARG A 76 -5.19 -19.43 -0.47
N TYR A 77 -4.94 -18.16 -0.20
CA TYR A 77 -4.24 -17.73 1.03
C TYR A 77 -5.18 -17.24 2.12
N LYS A 78 -6.49 -17.21 1.86
CA LYS A 78 -7.50 -16.79 2.84
C LYS A 78 -7.26 -15.37 3.33
N VAL A 79 -6.95 -14.48 2.41
CA VAL A 79 -6.78 -13.04 2.65
C VAL A 79 -7.84 -12.27 1.87
N THR A 80 -8.02 -11.00 2.18
CA THR A 80 -8.98 -10.16 1.44
C THR A 80 -8.52 -9.93 0.01
N VAL A 81 -9.45 -9.62 -0.89
CA VAL A 81 -9.11 -9.21 -2.25
C VAL A 81 -8.28 -7.92 -2.23
N TYR A 82 -8.53 -7.05 -1.26
CA TYR A 82 -7.76 -5.81 -1.09
C TYR A 82 -6.28 -6.13 -0.86
N ASP A 83 -5.97 -6.97 0.13
CA ASP A 83 -4.59 -7.39 0.41
C ASP A 83 -3.99 -8.16 -0.76
N ALA A 84 -4.78 -9.04 -1.38
CA ALA A 84 -4.34 -9.81 -2.54
C ALA A 84 -3.94 -8.91 -3.71
N THR A 85 -4.65 -7.80 -3.92
CA THR A 85 -4.35 -6.83 -4.97
C THR A 85 -2.93 -6.29 -4.85
N TYR A 86 -2.51 -5.93 -3.64
CA TYR A 86 -1.14 -5.46 -3.40
C TYR A 86 -0.10 -6.55 -3.71
N VAL A 87 -0.38 -7.79 -3.31
CA VAL A 87 0.54 -8.91 -3.56
C VAL A 87 0.69 -9.18 -5.06
N ILE A 88 -0.42 -9.23 -5.78
CA ILE A 88 -0.39 -9.51 -7.22
C ILE A 88 0.31 -8.38 -7.97
N LEU A 89 0.09 -7.13 -7.58
CA LEU A 89 0.78 -6.00 -8.19
C LEU A 89 2.29 -6.09 -7.95
N ALA A 90 2.71 -6.34 -6.71
CA ALA A 90 4.12 -6.48 -6.38
C ALA A 90 4.78 -7.62 -7.15
N LYS A 91 4.12 -8.76 -7.22
CA LYS A 91 4.61 -9.92 -7.97
C LYS A 91 4.77 -9.61 -9.46
N GLY A 92 3.77 -8.98 -10.05
CA GLY A 92 3.79 -8.62 -11.47
C GLY A 92 4.87 -7.61 -11.82
N LYS A 93 5.16 -6.68 -10.93
CA LYS A 93 6.19 -5.65 -11.10
C LYS A 93 7.56 -6.08 -10.57
N LYS A 94 7.66 -7.29 -10.02
CA LYS A 94 8.92 -7.85 -9.48
C LYS A 94 9.54 -6.95 -8.42
N CYS A 95 8.72 -6.44 -7.53
CA CYS A 95 9.17 -5.59 -6.43
C CYS A 95 8.77 -6.17 -5.08
N LYS A 96 9.32 -5.61 -4.01
CA LYS A 96 8.95 -6.00 -2.65
C LYS A 96 7.62 -5.36 -2.27
N LEU A 97 6.81 -6.10 -1.54
CA LEU A 97 5.64 -5.55 -0.85
C LEU A 97 6.02 -5.30 0.60
N VAL A 98 5.91 -4.06 1.03
CA VAL A 98 6.22 -3.65 2.40
C VAL A 98 4.92 -3.37 3.13
N THR A 99 4.73 -4.01 4.27
CA THR A 99 3.50 -3.89 5.06
C THR A 99 3.81 -3.81 6.55
N ALA A 100 2.94 -3.15 7.31
CA ALA A 100 3.01 -3.12 8.76
C ALA A 100 2.18 -4.24 9.41
N ASP A 101 1.55 -5.09 8.63
CA ASP A 101 0.65 -6.15 9.11
C ASP A 101 1.40 -7.46 9.30
N ASP A 102 1.81 -7.75 10.54
CA ASP A 102 2.54 -8.97 10.89
C ASP A 102 1.76 -10.23 10.55
N LYS A 103 0.45 -10.23 10.81
CA LYS A 103 -0.39 -11.39 10.54
C LYS A 103 -0.40 -11.72 9.06
N PHE A 104 -0.48 -10.70 8.22
CA PHE A 104 -0.48 -10.87 6.78
C PHE A 104 0.84 -11.48 6.30
N VAL A 105 1.97 -10.96 6.76
CA VAL A 105 3.30 -11.50 6.42
C VAL A 105 3.39 -12.98 6.79
N MET A 106 2.94 -13.32 8.00
CA MET A 106 2.97 -14.71 8.50
C MET A 106 2.02 -15.62 7.73
N GLN A 107 0.89 -15.10 7.30
CA GLN A 107 -0.13 -15.88 6.61
C GLN A 107 0.26 -16.26 5.20
N VAL A 108 0.82 -15.31 4.45
CA VAL A 108 1.18 -15.55 3.04
C VAL A 108 2.54 -16.22 2.87
N LYS A 109 3.49 -15.96 3.75
CA LYS A 109 4.83 -16.57 3.76
C LYS A 109 5.54 -16.49 2.41
N LEU A 110 5.45 -15.34 1.75
CA LEU A 110 6.10 -15.10 0.46
C LEU A 110 7.39 -14.32 0.67
N PRO A 111 8.49 -14.69 -0.02
CA PRO A 111 9.79 -14.04 0.20
C PRO A 111 9.81 -12.55 -0.08
N PHE A 112 8.99 -12.07 -1.02
CA PHE A 112 8.96 -10.65 -1.38
C PHE A 112 8.00 -9.82 -0.52
N VAL A 113 7.22 -10.46 0.35
CA VAL A 113 6.34 -9.75 1.30
C VAL A 113 7.10 -9.56 2.59
N LYS A 114 7.43 -8.31 2.90
CA LYS A 114 8.28 -7.94 4.04
C LYS A 114 7.53 -7.08 5.03
N HIS A 115 7.79 -7.29 6.31
CA HIS A 115 7.33 -6.36 7.32
C HIS A 115 8.15 -5.07 7.22
N LEU A 116 7.51 -3.94 7.54
CA LEU A 116 8.13 -2.62 7.46
C LEU A 116 9.46 -2.55 8.23
N SER A 117 9.57 -3.25 9.36
CA SER A 117 10.78 -3.28 10.17
C SER A 117 11.98 -3.96 9.49
N GLU A 118 11.73 -4.71 8.42
CA GLU A 118 12.78 -5.42 7.68
C GLU A 118 13.29 -4.65 6.46
N TYR A 119 12.73 -3.49 6.21
CA TYR A 119 13.08 -2.68 5.05
C TYR A 119 14.45 -1.96 5.19
#